data_3dbf890617e5a0dfb572b3ec326d48db
#
_entry.id   3dbf890617e5a0dfb572b3ec326d48db
#
_cell.length_a   1.000
_cell.length_b   1.000
_cell.length_c   1.000
_cell.angle_alpha   90.00
_cell.angle_beta   90.00
_cell.angle_gamma   90.00
#
_symmetry.space_group_name_H-M   'P 1'
#
loop_
_entity.id
_entity.type
_entity.pdbx_description
1 polymer ?
#
loop_
_entity_poly.entity_id
_entity_poly.type
_entity_poly.pdbx_seq_one_letter_code
_entity_poly.pdbx_strand_id
1 'polypeptide(L)' 'LGSLRVYNALAEEFNGKLDRTSAQKGLQLFAEHTEDARQFPGKHPNIDLLLRVIEQDLCYHIEAH' A
#
# COMPACT_ATOMS: atom_id res chain seq x y z
N LEU A 1 12.62 1.28 -1.23
CA LEU A 1 11.95 1.94 -0.09
C LEU A 1 11.41 0.90 0.87
N GLY A 2 11.52 1.16 2.16
CA GLY A 2 10.91 0.31 3.17
C GLY A 2 9.41 0.57 3.27
N SER A 3 8.68 -0.42 3.80
CA SER A 3 7.23 -0.32 3.96
C SER A 3 6.82 0.91 4.77
N LEU A 4 7.55 1.21 5.84
CA LEU A 4 7.24 2.36 6.68
C LEU A 4 7.31 3.68 5.90
N ARG A 5 8.33 3.83 5.05
CA ARG A 5 8.47 5.03 4.21
C ARG A 5 7.32 5.16 3.22
N VAL A 6 6.92 4.06 2.60
CA VAL A 6 5.81 4.09 1.65
C VAL A 6 4.52 4.48 2.35
N TYR A 7 4.21 3.86 3.48
CA TYR A 7 2.97 4.17 4.21
C TYR A 7 2.98 5.59 4.76
N ASN A 8 4.13 6.09 5.23
CA ASN A 8 4.22 7.48 5.67
C ASN A 8 3.99 8.46 4.52
N ALA A 9 4.56 8.16 3.34
CA ALA A 9 4.34 8.97 2.16
C ALA A 9 2.86 9.01 1.77
N LEU A 10 2.18 7.85 1.84
CA LEU A 10 0.75 7.78 1.55
C LEU A 10 -0.06 8.56 2.57
N ALA A 11 0.29 8.45 3.86
CA ALA A 11 -0.41 9.17 4.91
C ALA A 11 -0.32 10.67 4.71
N GLU A 12 0.86 11.17 4.31
CA GLU A 12 1.06 12.60 4.06
C GLU A 12 0.33 13.06 2.80
N GLU A 13 0.48 12.32 1.70
CA GLU A 13 -0.09 12.73 0.41
C GLU A 13 -1.62 12.65 0.40
N PHE A 14 -2.19 11.65 1.06
CA PHE A 14 -3.62 11.40 1.05
C PHE A 14 -4.30 11.70 2.38
N ASN A 15 -3.64 12.45 3.24
CA ASN A 15 -4.19 12.90 4.52
C ASN A 15 -4.68 11.74 5.39
N GLY A 16 -3.91 10.67 5.40
CA GLY A 16 -4.20 9.49 6.22
C GLY A 16 -5.20 8.52 5.62
N LYS A 17 -5.75 8.81 4.46
CA LYS A 17 -6.76 7.96 3.85
C LYS A 17 -6.11 6.87 3.00
N LEU A 18 -6.41 5.61 3.30
CA LEU A 18 -5.96 4.47 2.51
C LEU A 18 -7.17 3.89 1.80
N ASP A 19 -7.31 4.21 0.52
CA ASP A 19 -8.36 3.72 -0.34
C ASP A 19 -7.75 3.23 -1.65
N ARG A 20 -8.59 2.96 -2.65
CA ARG A 20 -8.11 2.46 -3.94
C ARG A 20 -7.07 3.39 -4.56
N THR A 21 -7.28 4.71 -4.51
CA THR A 21 -6.38 5.68 -5.13
C THR A 21 -5.01 5.69 -4.44
N SER A 22 -4.99 5.79 -3.11
CA SER A 22 -3.73 5.81 -2.37
C SER A 22 -3.03 4.46 -2.43
N ALA A 23 -3.79 3.36 -2.42
CA ALA A 23 -3.21 2.03 -2.56
C ALA A 23 -2.50 1.85 -3.90
N GLN A 24 -3.10 2.37 -4.99
CA GLN A 24 -2.44 2.32 -6.30
C GLN A 24 -1.12 3.08 -6.30
N LYS A 25 -1.09 4.23 -5.66
CA LYS A 25 0.16 5.00 -5.51
C LYS A 25 1.19 4.20 -4.72
N GLY A 26 0.78 3.56 -3.64
CA GLY A 26 1.68 2.72 -2.83
C GLY A 26 2.27 1.58 -3.64
N LEU A 27 1.47 0.92 -4.47
CA LEU A 27 1.97 -0.16 -5.32
C LEU A 27 3.02 0.35 -6.32
N GLN A 28 2.86 1.57 -6.82
CA GLN A 28 3.88 2.18 -7.68
C GLN A 28 5.17 2.44 -6.92
N LEU A 29 5.07 2.90 -5.67
CA LEU A 29 6.25 3.17 -4.83
C LEU A 29 6.99 1.89 -4.45
N PHE A 30 6.28 0.78 -4.29
CA PHE A 30 6.92 -0.51 -4.04
C PHE A 30 7.59 -1.10 -5.30
N ALA A 31 7.23 -0.59 -6.48
CA ALA A 31 7.85 -0.96 -7.75
C ALA A 31 7.86 -2.48 -7.97
N GLU A 32 9.03 -3.07 -8.19
CA GLU A 32 9.18 -4.50 -8.49
C GLU A 32 8.72 -5.41 -7.34
N HIS A 33 8.71 -4.92 -6.11
CA HIS A 33 8.22 -5.71 -4.98
C HIS A 33 6.73 -5.99 -5.08
N THR A 34 5.98 -5.13 -5.75
CA THR A 34 4.55 -5.35 -5.99
C THR A 34 4.32 -6.60 -6.82
N GLU A 35 5.11 -6.80 -7.87
CA GLU A 35 4.99 -8.01 -8.70
C GLU A 35 5.36 -9.26 -7.92
N ASP A 36 6.41 -9.18 -7.11
CA ASP A 36 6.82 -10.29 -6.26
C ASP A 36 5.71 -10.66 -5.27
N ALA A 37 5.01 -9.65 -4.73
CA ALA A 37 3.89 -9.88 -3.82
C ALA A 37 2.72 -10.58 -4.51
N ARG A 38 2.46 -10.24 -5.78
CA ARG A 38 1.40 -10.92 -6.54
C ARG A 38 1.72 -12.38 -6.80
N GLN A 39 2.99 -12.69 -7.09
CA GLN A 39 3.44 -14.06 -7.36
C GLN A 39 3.50 -14.91 -6.10
N PHE A 40 3.80 -14.30 -4.97
CA PHE A 40 4.03 -15.00 -3.70
C PHE A 40 3.17 -14.38 -2.59
N PRO A 41 1.85 -14.64 -2.59
CA PRO A 41 0.96 -14.11 -1.55
C PRO A 41 1.45 -14.48 -0.15
N GLY A 42 1.42 -13.52 0.76
CA GLY A 42 1.89 -13.70 2.12
C GLY A 42 3.35 -13.33 2.35
N LYS A 43 4.15 -13.24 1.29
CA LYS A 43 5.57 -12.88 1.41
C LYS A 43 5.76 -11.41 1.80
N HIS A 44 4.87 -10.54 1.32
CA HIS A 44 4.91 -9.10 1.57
C HIS A 44 3.58 -8.63 2.16
N PRO A 45 3.35 -8.84 3.47
CA PRO A 45 2.03 -8.53 4.07
C PRO A 45 1.58 -7.08 3.86
N ASN A 46 2.51 -6.13 3.87
CA ASN A 46 2.18 -4.71 3.71
C ASN A 46 1.74 -4.39 2.28
N ILE A 47 2.29 -5.10 1.29
CA ILE A 47 1.86 -4.96 -0.10
C ILE A 47 0.54 -5.71 -0.31
N ASP A 48 0.40 -6.87 0.30
CA ASP A 48 -0.83 -7.65 0.24
C ASP A 48 -2.03 -6.82 0.72
N LEU A 49 -1.83 -5.99 1.76
CA LEU A 49 -2.88 -5.10 2.23
C LEU A 49 -3.32 -4.11 1.16
N LEU A 50 -2.37 -3.50 0.43
CA LEU A 50 -2.70 -2.56 -0.64
C LEU A 50 -3.45 -3.25 -1.77
N LEU A 51 -3.04 -4.47 -2.13
CA LEU A 51 -3.74 -5.24 -3.16
C LEU A 51 -5.17 -5.55 -2.73
N ARG A 52 -5.37 -5.89 -1.45
CA ARG A 52 -6.70 -6.16 -0.91
C ARG A 52 -7.58 -4.91 -0.90
N VAL A 53 -7.00 -3.76 -0.55
CA VAL A 53 -7.73 -2.49 -0.56
C VAL A 53 -8.31 -2.22 -1.95
N ILE A 54 -7.52 -2.45 -2.98
CA ILE A 54 -7.97 -2.23 -4.36
C ILE A 54 -9.02 -3.27 -4.76
N GLU A 55 -8.75 -4.55 -4.51
CA GLU A 55 -9.61 -5.65 -4.92
C GLU A 55 -10.99 -5.57 -4.27
N GLN A 56 -11.04 -5.26 -2.98
CA GLN A 56 -12.27 -5.23 -2.20
C GLN A 56 -12.84 -3.84 -1.99
N ASP A 57 -12.18 -2.81 -2.57
CA ASP A 57 -12.60 -1.41 -2.47
C ASP A 57 -12.76 -0.99 -1.00
N LEU A 58 -11.73 -1.26 -0.21
CA LEU A 58 -11.72 -0.95 1.21
C LEU A 58 -11.25 0.49 1.46
N CYS A 59 -11.51 0.99 2.67
CA CYS A 59 -11.03 2.30 3.09
C CYS A 59 -10.57 2.19 4.55
N TYR A 60 -9.31 2.55 4.78
CA TYR A 60 -8.70 2.56 6.12
C TYR A 60 -8.12 3.93 6.41
N HIS A 61 -7.81 4.17 7.66
CA HIS A 61 -7.06 5.33 8.10
C HIS A 61 -5.64 4.89 8.48
N ILE A 62 -4.63 5.60 7.97
CA ILE A 62 -3.23 5.37 8.32
C ILE A 62 -2.62 6.65 8.89
N GLU A 63 -1.68 6.48 9.83
CA GLU A 63 -1.00 7.62 10.46
C GLU A 63 0.47 7.60 10.12
N ALA A 64 1.03 8.80 9.86
CA ALA A 64 2.46 8.97 9.66
C ALA A 64 3.18 8.94 11.02
N HIS A 65 4.35 8.32 11.06
CA HIS A 65 5.17 8.24 12.27
C HIS A 65 6.55 8.84 12.08
#